data_e601c96315b2d8ddad937e3f0e0d075c
#
_entry.id   e601c96315b2d8ddad937e3f0e0d075c
#
_cell.length_a   1.000
_cell.length_b   1.000
_cell.length_c   1.000
_cell.angle_alpha   90.00
_cell.angle_beta   90.00
_cell.angle_gamma   90.00
#
_symmetry.space_group_name_H-M   'P 1'
#
loop_
_entity.id
_entity.type
_entity.pdbx_description
1 polymer ?
#
loop_
_entity_poly.entity_id
_entity_poly.type
_entity_poly.pdbx_seq_one_letter_code
_entity_poly.pdbx_strand_id
1 'polypeptide(L)'
;NPIFRGFDDLFYVPHSRYSEVRRADIEKDKSLTILSESEDAGVYMVMARCGREFFITGHSEYSALTLDIEYRRDLAKGLDIALPRNYYPDNNPDNNPIVNWRGHANLLFTNWLNYFVYQQTPYNLNDIQ
;
A
#
# COMPACT_ATOMS: atom_id res chain seq x y z
N ASN A 1 7.85 -6.48 11.94
CA ASN A 1 7.45 -7.50 10.97
C ASN A 1 8.44 -7.51 9.80
N PRO A 2 8.92 -8.68 9.29
CA PRO A 2 9.87 -8.76 8.18
C PRO A 2 9.41 -8.07 6.90
N ILE A 3 8.10 -7.89 6.69
CA ILE A 3 7.55 -7.20 5.51
C ILE A 3 8.06 -5.75 5.41
N PHE A 4 8.36 -5.11 6.53
CA PHE A 4 8.87 -3.73 6.60
C PHE A 4 10.38 -3.63 6.80
N ARG A 5 11.12 -4.69 6.56
CA ARG A 5 12.58 -4.64 6.70
C ARG A 5 13.19 -3.62 5.75
N GLY A 6 13.94 -2.67 6.30
CA GLY A 6 14.55 -1.57 5.56
C GLY A 6 13.64 -0.38 5.28
N PHE A 7 12.38 -0.41 5.77
CA PHE A 7 11.52 0.76 5.70
C PHE A 7 11.97 1.83 6.70
N ASP A 8 11.71 3.07 6.36
CA ASP A 8 11.76 4.18 7.30
C ASP A 8 10.55 4.12 8.26
N ASP A 9 10.62 4.84 9.39
CA ASP A 9 9.52 4.92 10.36
C ASP A 9 8.25 5.53 9.75
N LEU A 10 8.43 6.43 8.77
CA LEU A 10 7.36 7.00 7.96
C LEU A 10 7.64 6.75 6.49
N PHE A 11 6.62 6.36 5.75
CA PHE A 11 6.72 6.15 4.32
C PHE A 11 5.42 6.57 3.62
N TYR A 12 5.52 6.87 2.34
CA TYR A 12 4.40 7.31 1.51
C TYR A 12 3.89 6.19 0.64
N VAL A 13 2.57 6.15 0.46
CA VAL A 13 1.89 5.23 -0.47
C VAL A 13 0.71 5.97 -1.09
N PRO A 14 0.55 5.94 -2.42
CA PRO A 14 -0.66 6.46 -3.06
C PRO A 14 -1.91 5.69 -2.60
N HIS A 15 -2.96 6.41 -2.30
CA HIS A 15 -4.28 5.86 -1.99
C HIS A 15 -5.32 6.46 -2.93
N SER A 16 -6.14 5.60 -3.54
CA SER A 16 -7.27 5.98 -4.39
C SER A 16 -8.42 5.01 -4.13
N ARG A 17 -9.42 5.44 -3.37
CA ARG A 17 -10.57 4.60 -3.02
C ARG A 17 -11.76 5.44 -2.56
N TYR A 18 -12.96 4.93 -2.79
CA TYR A 18 -14.22 5.53 -2.31
C TYR A 18 -14.73 4.95 -1.00
N SER A 19 -14.14 3.85 -0.54
CA SER A 19 -14.54 3.15 0.68
C SER A 19 -13.33 2.75 1.49
N GLU A 20 -13.51 2.53 2.79
CA GLU A 20 -12.48 2.04 3.67
C GLU A 20 -12.97 0.82 4.47
N VAL A 21 -12.02 0.01 4.91
CA VAL A 21 -12.26 -0.98 5.95
C VAL A 21 -11.76 -0.39 7.26
N ARG A 22 -12.67 -0.17 8.20
CA ARG A 22 -12.35 0.50 9.46
C ARG A 22 -11.52 -0.40 10.36
N ARG A 23 -10.57 0.19 11.08
CA ARG A 23 -9.78 -0.49 12.09
C ARG A 23 -10.64 -1.32 13.04
N ALA A 24 -11.71 -0.73 13.58
CA ALA A 24 -12.61 -1.39 14.52
C ALA A 24 -13.32 -2.63 13.94
N ASP A 25 -13.49 -2.71 12.61
CA ASP A 25 -14.07 -3.90 11.98
C ASP A 25 -13.03 -5.00 11.79
N ILE A 26 -11.80 -4.64 11.47
CA ILE A 26 -10.69 -5.60 11.37
C ILE A 26 -10.39 -6.22 12.75
N GLU A 27 -10.39 -5.44 13.82
CA GLU A 27 -10.09 -5.89 15.18
C GLU A 27 -11.11 -6.87 15.76
N LYS A 28 -12.30 -6.98 15.15
CA LYS A 28 -13.30 -8.02 15.52
C LYS A 28 -12.83 -9.43 15.18
N ASP A 29 -12.02 -9.57 14.12
CA ASP A 29 -11.45 -10.85 13.73
C ASP A 29 -10.02 -10.99 14.27
N LYS A 30 -9.87 -11.86 15.27
CA LYS A 30 -8.58 -12.11 15.94
C LYS A 30 -7.55 -12.83 15.08
N SER A 31 -7.93 -13.33 13.91
CA SER A 31 -7.03 -13.93 12.93
C SER A 31 -6.30 -12.86 12.09
N LEU A 32 -6.76 -11.62 12.13
CA LEU A 32 -6.21 -10.48 11.40
C LEU A 32 -5.24 -9.69 12.28
N THR A 33 -4.15 -9.23 11.71
CA THR A 33 -3.17 -8.36 12.36
C THR A 33 -2.96 -7.11 11.51
N ILE A 34 -3.29 -5.94 12.03
CA ILE A 34 -2.98 -4.67 11.40
C ILE A 34 -1.48 -4.44 11.52
N LEU A 35 -0.80 -4.23 10.41
CA LEU A 35 0.64 -4.02 10.35
C LEU A 35 1.03 -2.55 10.15
N SER A 36 0.21 -1.80 9.46
CA SER A 36 0.46 -0.39 9.18
C SER A 36 -0.85 0.36 8.91
N GLU A 37 -0.89 1.62 9.35
CA GLU A 37 -2.02 2.53 9.18
C GLU A 37 -1.55 3.98 9.13
N SER A 38 -2.41 4.88 8.71
CA SER A 38 -2.21 6.32 8.63
C SER A 38 -3.42 7.04 9.21
N GLU A 39 -3.21 8.21 9.81
CA GLU A 39 -4.30 9.08 10.26
C GLU A 39 -5.15 9.57 9.08
N ASP A 40 -4.53 9.85 7.94
CA ASP A 40 -5.20 10.37 6.75
C ASP A 40 -5.90 9.29 5.93
N ALA A 41 -5.28 8.13 5.77
CA ALA A 41 -5.74 7.07 4.86
C ALA A 41 -6.27 5.82 5.57
N GLY A 42 -6.28 5.78 6.90
CA GLY A 42 -6.72 4.61 7.65
C GLY A 42 -5.78 3.41 7.52
N VAL A 43 -6.32 2.20 7.63
CA VAL A 43 -5.52 0.98 7.59
C VAL A 43 -4.93 0.76 6.18
N TYR A 44 -3.61 0.60 6.14
CA TYR A 44 -2.87 0.34 4.91
C TYR A 44 -2.62 -1.15 4.68
N MET A 45 -2.14 -1.87 5.71
CA MET A 45 -1.77 -3.28 5.55
C MET A 45 -2.27 -4.14 6.70
N VAL A 46 -2.88 -5.26 6.34
CA VAL A 46 -3.34 -6.30 7.26
C VAL A 46 -2.74 -7.63 6.85
N MET A 47 -2.33 -8.41 7.82
CA MET A 47 -1.80 -9.76 7.65
C MET A 47 -2.77 -10.78 8.25
N ALA A 48 -2.93 -11.92 7.59
CA ALA A 48 -3.66 -13.07 8.09
C ALA A 48 -2.83 -14.37 7.96
N ARG A 49 -3.29 -15.42 8.63
CA ARG A 49 -2.75 -16.77 8.54
C ARG A 49 -1.23 -16.84 8.70
N CYS A 50 -0.69 -16.10 9.69
CA CYS A 50 0.74 -16.06 9.99
C CYS A 50 1.63 -15.67 8.80
N GLY A 51 1.16 -14.73 7.96
CA GLY A 51 1.92 -14.21 6.83
C GLY A 51 1.64 -14.91 5.49
N ARG A 52 0.65 -15.78 5.42
CA ARG A 52 0.22 -16.38 4.15
C ARG A 52 -0.65 -15.46 3.30
N GLU A 53 -1.27 -14.45 3.94
CA GLU A 53 -2.15 -13.49 3.26
C GLU A 53 -1.82 -12.09 3.73
N PHE A 54 -1.71 -11.17 2.77
CA PHE A 54 -1.56 -9.74 3.00
C PHE A 54 -2.64 -9.00 2.22
N PHE A 55 -3.35 -8.12 2.92
CA PHE A 55 -4.35 -7.23 2.35
C PHE A 55 -3.77 -5.82 2.38
N ILE A 56 -3.59 -5.24 1.22
CA ILE A 56 -2.96 -3.93 1.04
C ILE A 56 -3.96 -3.02 0.37
N THR A 57 -4.28 -1.88 1.00
CA THR A 57 -5.32 -0.96 0.54
C THR A 57 -4.77 0.24 -0.23
N GLY A 58 -3.46 0.44 -0.23
CA GLY A 58 -2.78 1.47 -1.02
C GLY A 58 -2.12 0.90 -2.27
N HIS A 59 -1.67 1.78 -3.13
CA HIS A 59 -1.19 1.48 -4.48
C HIS A 59 0.31 1.75 -4.62
N SER A 60 1.13 0.88 -4.03
CA SER A 60 2.59 0.99 -4.14
C SER A 60 3.11 0.85 -5.59
N GLU A 61 2.31 0.24 -6.47
CA GLU A 61 2.63 0.05 -7.88
C GLU A 61 2.37 1.26 -8.78
N TYR A 62 1.72 2.32 -8.27
CA TYR A 62 1.37 3.48 -9.09
C TYR A 62 2.58 4.16 -9.71
N SER A 63 2.45 4.53 -10.98
CA SER A 63 3.37 5.45 -11.64
C SER A 63 3.23 6.87 -11.08
N ALA A 64 4.17 7.74 -11.43
CA ALA A 64 4.18 9.13 -10.95
C ALA A 64 2.85 9.87 -11.16
N LEU A 65 2.18 9.64 -12.27
CA LEU A 65 0.99 10.39 -12.69
C LEU A 65 -0.33 9.62 -12.54
N THR A 66 -0.32 8.37 -12.10
CA THR A 66 -1.55 7.56 -12.05
C THR A 66 -2.62 8.22 -11.18
N LEU A 67 -2.25 8.66 -9.99
CA LEU A 67 -3.19 9.32 -9.07
C LEU A 67 -3.65 10.69 -9.59
N ASP A 68 -2.80 11.45 -10.29
CA ASP A 68 -3.17 12.70 -10.95
C ASP A 68 -4.22 12.46 -12.05
N ILE A 69 -4.01 11.44 -12.88
CA ILE A 69 -4.94 11.07 -13.95
C ILE A 69 -6.31 10.69 -13.36
N GLU A 70 -6.33 9.90 -12.30
CA GLU A 70 -7.57 9.52 -11.62
C GLU A 70 -8.29 10.72 -11.02
N TYR A 71 -7.57 11.59 -10.32
CA TYR A 71 -8.11 12.81 -9.72
C TYR A 71 -8.73 13.72 -10.80
N ARG A 72 -8.01 14.03 -11.87
CA ARG A 72 -8.51 14.88 -12.97
C ARG A 72 -9.67 14.24 -13.72
N ARG A 73 -9.63 12.93 -13.94
CA ARG A 73 -10.74 12.17 -14.55
C ARG A 73 -12.02 12.33 -13.74
N ASP A 74 -11.95 12.23 -12.43
CA ASP A 74 -13.10 12.23 -11.56
C ASP A 74 -13.62 13.65 -11.34
N LEU A 75 -12.78 14.67 -11.30
CA LEU A 75 -13.17 16.07 -11.38
C LEU A 75 -13.94 16.37 -12.68
N ALA A 76 -13.43 15.88 -13.83
CA ALA A 76 -14.07 16.09 -15.13
C ALA A 76 -15.46 15.43 -15.23
N LYS A 77 -15.72 14.40 -14.42
CA LYS A 77 -17.04 13.77 -14.27
C LYS A 77 -17.97 14.53 -13.32
N GLY A 78 -17.51 15.61 -12.69
CA GLY A 78 -18.27 16.39 -11.72
C GLY A 78 -18.41 15.70 -10.36
N LEU A 79 -17.53 14.75 -10.03
CA LEU A 79 -17.53 14.09 -8.73
C LEU A 79 -16.93 15.03 -7.67
N ASP A 80 -17.53 15.02 -6.48
CA ASP A 80 -17.02 15.74 -5.31
C ASP A 80 -15.91 14.91 -4.66
N ILE A 81 -14.68 15.14 -5.12
CA ILE A 81 -13.49 14.43 -4.63
C ILE A 81 -12.50 15.40 -4.01
N ALA A 82 -11.88 14.97 -2.93
CA ALA A 82 -10.84 15.74 -2.28
C ALA A 82 -9.52 15.69 -3.06
N LEU A 83 -8.76 16.79 -2.98
CA LEU A 83 -7.39 16.82 -3.47
C LEU A 83 -6.55 15.74 -2.78
N PRO A 84 -5.76 14.92 -3.52
CA PRO A 84 -4.85 13.97 -2.91
C PRO A 84 -3.84 14.67 -1.98
N ARG A 85 -3.88 14.33 -0.69
CA ARG A 85 -3.01 14.90 0.32
C ARG A 85 -1.56 14.46 0.13
N ASN A 86 -0.62 15.35 0.38
CA ASN A 86 0.83 15.07 0.35
C ASN A 86 1.35 14.51 -0.99
N TYR A 87 0.59 14.67 -2.05
CA TYR A 87 0.93 14.17 -3.38
C TYR A 87 1.51 15.25 -4.28
N TYR A 88 0.90 16.42 -4.31
CA TYR A 88 1.44 17.55 -5.03
C TYR A 88 2.27 18.43 -4.08
N PRO A 89 3.40 19.02 -4.55
CA PRO A 89 4.10 20.04 -3.80
C PRO A 89 3.14 21.17 -3.39
N ASP A 90 3.20 21.57 -2.13
CA ASP A 90 2.35 22.62 -1.55
C ASP A 90 0.83 22.36 -1.70
N ASN A 91 0.43 21.10 -1.91
CA ASN A 91 -0.94 20.71 -2.25
C ASN A 91 -1.52 21.49 -3.44
N ASN A 92 -0.66 21.88 -4.39
CA ASN A 92 -1.07 22.57 -5.59
C ASN A 92 -1.09 21.62 -6.79
N PRO A 93 -2.29 21.31 -7.37
CA PRO A 93 -2.42 20.36 -8.49
C PRO A 93 -1.85 20.87 -9.83
N ASP A 94 -1.40 22.13 -9.90
CA ASP A 94 -0.67 22.66 -11.06
C ASP A 94 0.82 22.30 -11.01
N ASN A 95 1.32 21.84 -9.87
CA ASN A 95 2.69 21.36 -9.72
C ASN A 95 2.79 19.88 -10.09
N ASN A 96 3.93 19.48 -10.64
CA ASN A 96 4.19 18.07 -10.88
C ASN A 96 4.31 17.30 -9.56
N PRO A 97 3.68 16.13 -9.44
CA PRO A 97 3.78 15.32 -8.22
C PRO A 97 5.21 14.81 -7.98
N ILE A 98 5.56 14.68 -6.71
CA ILE A 98 6.85 14.11 -6.28
C ILE A 98 6.66 12.65 -5.94
N VAL A 99 7.39 11.76 -6.62
CA VAL A 99 7.40 10.33 -6.32
C VAL A 99 8.33 10.07 -5.14
N ASN A 100 7.76 9.71 -3.99
CA ASN A 100 8.47 9.41 -2.75
C ASN A 100 8.11 8.04 -2.16
N TRP A 101 7.45 7.15 -2.94
CA TRP A 101 7.05 5.81 -2.52
C TRP A 101 7.78 4.66 -3.21
N ARG A 102 8.50 4.93 -4.30
CA ARG A 102 9.08 3.89 -5.17
C ARG A 102 10.10 2.99 -4.45
N GLY A 103 10.93 3.57 -3.57
CA GLY A 103 11.89 2.81 -2.77
C GLY A 103 11.20 1.82 -1.84
N HIS A 104 10.20 2.29 -1.08
CA HIS A 104 9.41 1.45 -0.17
C HIS A 104 8.55 0.42 -0.92
N ALA A 105 8.04 0.75 -2.12
CA ALA A 105 7.35 -0.21 -2.98
C ALA A 105 8.26 -1.39 -3.36
N ASN A 106 9.49 -1.11 -3.79
CA ASN A 106 10.47 -2.15 -4.10
C ASN A 106 10.80 -3.02 -2.88
N LEU A 107 11.00 -2.41 -1.71
CA LEU A 107 11.23 -3.13 -0.46
C LEU A 107 10.05 -4.02 -0.10
N LEU A 108 8.82 -3.52 -0.23
CA LEU A 108 7.61 -4.27 0.06
C LEU A 108 7.55 -5.57 -0.73
N PHE A 109 7.64 -5.49 -2.06
CA PHE A 109 7.58 -6.66 -2.93
C PHE A 109 8.78 -7.61 -2.73
N THR A 110 9.98 -7.06 -2.54
CA THR A 110 11.18 -7.85 -2.28
C THR A 110 11.07 -8.59 -0.94
N ASN A 111 10.62 -7.92 0.12
CA ASN A 111 10.45 -8.52 1.43
C ASN A 111 9.35 -9.60 1.42
N TRP A 112 8.23 -9.33 0.73
CA TRP A 112 7.17 -10.31 0.58
C TRP A 112 7.68 -11.58 -0.11
N LEU A 113 8.37 -11.45 -1.24
CA LEU A 113 8.94 -12.58 -1.95
C LEU A 113 9.96 -13.35 -1.08
N ASN A 114 10.90 -12.64 -0.48
CA ASN A 114 12.00 -13.29 0.26
C ASN A 114 11.56 -13.94 1.56
N TYR A 115 10.69 -13.28 2.35
CA TYR A 115 10.38 -13.73 3.70
C TYR A 115 9.07 -14.52 3.81
N PHE A 116 8.17 -14.38 2.84
CA PHE A 116 6.84 -15.00 2.92
C PHE A 116 6.55 -15.96 1.76
N VAL A 117 7.12 -15.75 0.59
CA VAL A 117 6.94 -16.68 -0.54
C VAL A 117 8.05 -17.73 -0.52
N TYR A 118 9.31 -17.34 -0.71
CA TYR A 118 10.39 -18.29 -0.87
C TYR A 118 10.69 -19.10 0.40
N GLN A 119 10.60 -18.50 1.58
CA GLN A 119 10.89 -19.20 2.83
C GLN A 119 9.76 -20.09 3.34
N GLN A 120 8.52 -19.86 2.91
CA GLN A 120 7.36 -20.61 3.37
C GLN A 120 6.80 -21.59 2.35
N THR A 121 7.22 -21.51 1.10
CA THR A 121 6.82 -22.47 0.07
C THR A 121 7.67 -23.73 0.19
N PRO A 122 7.05 -24.92 0.37
CA PRO A 122 7.77 -26.19 0.39
C PRO A 122 8.55 -26.36 -0.92
N TYR A 123 9.84 -26.61 -0.82
CA TYR A 123 10.71 -26.72 -1.97
C TYR A 123 11.65 -27.91 -1.79
N ASN A 124 11.67 -28.83 -2.75
CA ASN A 124 12.57 -29.97 -2.74
C ASN A 124 13.42 -29.92 -4.01
N LEU A 125 14.73 -29.73 -3.84
CA LEU A 125 15.71 -29.67 -4.93
C LEU A 125 15.72 -30.94 -5.80
N ASN A 126 15.34 -32.09 -5.25
CA ASN A 126 15.33 -33.36 -5.98
C ASN A 126 14.14 -33.47 -6.95
N ASP A 127 13.15 -32.59 -6.87
CA ASP A 127 11.98 -32.58 -7.74
C ASP A 127 12.20 -31.73 -9.02
N ILE A 128 13.39 -31.13 -9.16
CA ILE A 128 13.81 -30.40 -10.37
C ILE A 128 14.44 -31.40 -11.31
N GLN A 129 13.78 -31.64 -12.44
CA GLN A 129 14.31 -32.42 -13.56
C GLN A 129 14.95 -31.52 -14.61
#